data_b959e6e96645b12564a28fb3de016c78
#
_entry.id   b959e6e96645b12564a28fb3de016c78
#
_cell.length_a   1.000
_cell.length_b   1.000
_cell.length_c   1.000
_cell.angle_alpha   90.00
_cell.angle_beta   90.00
_cell.angle_gamma   90.00
#
_symmetry.space_group_name_H-M   'P 1'
#
loop_
_entity.id
_entity.type
_entity.pdbx_description
1 polymer ?
#
loop_
_entity_poly.entity_id
_entity_poly.type
_entity_poly.pdbx_seq_one_letter_code
_entity_poly.pdbx_strand_id
1 'polypeptide(L)'
;MLNQFIFKIHVQEEWIDYNKHMQDAYYGLAFSYAVDHFQDAVGFDENYRSRTGCTIFVVEDHKFYLNEVKLGSELVIKTTLLNTDKKKFILQSQMLVNDKKVATSEMLQAHVKTVPTPKITEMPRVIYDRFTDLLKQSDDTNTGFFSRKLSLQR
;
A
#
# COMPACT_ATOMS: atom_id res chain seq x y z
N MET A 1 17.73 -1.27 -5.69
CA MET A 1 16.59 -0.56 -5.04
C MET A 1 16.15 -1.42 -3.87
N LEU A 2 16.11 -0.87 -2.67
CA LEU A 2 15.66 -1.60 -1.49
C LEU A 2 14.14 -1.84 -1.57
N ASN A 3 13.67 -2.99 -1.10
CA ASN A 3 12.23 -3.32 -1.05
C ASN A 3 11.55 -2.63 0.15
N GLN A 4 11.76 -1.33 0.29
CA GLN A 4 11.05 -0.49 1.25
C GLN A 4 10.88 0.91 0.68
N PHE A 5 9.63 1.33 0.50
CA PHE A 5 9.26 2.62 -0.06
C PHE A 5 8.65 3.48 1.05
N ILE A 6 9.23 4.67 1.25
CA ILE A 6 8.87 5.54 2.37
C ILE A 6 8.07 6.72 1.82
N PHE A 7 6.85 6.89 2.31
CA PHE A 7 5.98 8.03 2.03
C PHE A 7 5.71 8.78 3.33
N LYS A 8 5.66 10.12 3.26
CA LYS A 8 5.41 10.97 4.42
C LYS A 8 4.31 11.98 4.12
N ILE A 9 3.41 12.17 5.07
CA ILE A 9 2.33 13.15 4.99
C ILE A 9 1.94 13.60 6.40
N HIS A 10 1.55 14.87 6.55
CA HIS A 10 1.01 15.37 7.82
C HIS A 10 -0.50 15.21 7.87
N VAL A 11 -1.01 14.87 9.06
CA VAL A 11 -2.44 14.79 9.32
C VAL A 11 -3.06 16.18 9.17
N GLN A 12 -4.08 16.29 8.32
CA GLN A 12 -4.80 17.52 8.00
C GLN A 12 -5.94 17.75 8.99
N GLU A 13 -6.41 19.00 9.10
CA GLU A 13 -7.50 19.34 10.02
C GLU A 13 -8.82 18.63 9.65
N GLU A 14 -9.12 18.53 8.37
CA GLU A 14 -10.30 17.82 7.86
C GLU A 14 -10.30 16.32 8.08
N TRP A 15 -9.17 15.74 8.49
CA TRP A 15 -9.06 14.33 8.82
C TRP A 15 -9.45 14.01 10.26
N ILE A 16 -9.66 15.04 11.09
CA ILE A 16 -9.94 14.91 12.52
C ILE A 16 -11.43 14.80 12.76
N ASP A 17 -11.84 13.78 13.49
CA ASP A 17 -13.24 13.56 13.87
C ASP A 17 -13.63 14.25 15.18
N TYR A 18 -14.87 14.05 15.59
CA TYR A 18 -15.41 14.63 16.83
C TYR A 18 -14.69 14.11 18.11
N ASN A 19 -13.96 12.99 18.04
CA ASN A 19 -13.13 12.49 19.13
C ASN A 19 -11.75 13.17 19.19
N LYS A 20 -11.47 14.13 18.29
CA LYS A 20 -10.19 14.81 18.14
C LYS A 20 -9.03 13.91 17.74
N HIS A 21 -9.34 12.79 17.05
CA HIS A 21 -8.38 11.87 16.46
C HIS A 21 -8.62 11.72 14.96
N MET A 22 -7.61 11.26 14.24
CA MET A 22 -7.75 10.98 12.82
C MET A 22 -8.81 9.89 12.62
N GLN A 23 -9.83 10.20 11.84
CA GLN A 23 -10.92 9.29 11.51
C GLN A 23 -10.38 8.09 10.71
N ASP A 24 -10.98 6.91 10.91
CA ASP A 24 -10.56 5.63 10.33
C ASP A 24 -10.43 5.66 8.79
N ALA A 25 -11.33 6.35 8.09
CA ALA A 25 -11.30 6.50 6.64
C ALA A 25 -9.99 7.14 6.13
N TYR A 26 -9.40 8.06 6.88
CA TYR A 26 -8.19 8.77 6.46
C TYR A 26 -6.90 7.95 6.63
N TYR A 27 -6.89 6.92 7.49
CA TYR A 27 -5.83 5.91 7.45
C TYR A 27 -5.81 5.21 6.09
N GLY A 28 -6.99 4.86 5.57
CA GLY A 28 -7.13 4.26 4.24
C GLY A 28 -6.62 5.19 3.14
N LEU A 29 -6.98 6.47 3.19
CA LEU A 29 -6.52 7.48 2.24
C LEU A 29 -4.99 7.64 2.27
N ALA A 30 -4.40 7.75 3.46
CA ALA A 30 -2.95 7.87 3.61
C ALA A 30 -2.21 6.62 3.11
N PHE A 31 -2.73 5.42 3.35
CA PHE A 31 -2.20 4.19 2.76
C PHE A 31 -2.32 4.19 1.23
N SER A 32 -3.43 4.69 0.68
CA SER A 32 -3.60 4.80 -0.78
C SER A 32 -2.52 5.68 -1.40
N TYR A 33 -2.24 6.84 -0.82
CA TYR A 33 -1.16 7.71 -1.30
C TYR A 33 0.23 7.05 -1.22
N ALA A 34 0.49 6.27 -0.17
CA ALA A 34 1.74 5.53 -0.06
C ALA A 34 1.86 4.42 -1.12
N VAL A 35 0.75 3.79 -1.47
CA VAL A 35 0.67 2.80 -2.55
C VAL A 35 0.87 3.45 -3.91
N ASP A 36 0.28 4.63 -4.16
CA ASP A 36 0.52 5.39 -5.40
C ASP A 36 2.01 5.76 -5.53
N HIS A 37 2.64 6.20 -4.44
CA HIS A 37 4.08 6.45 -4.41
C HIS A 37 4.90 5.20 -4.76
N PHE A 38 4.53 4.03 -4.25
CA PHE A 38 5.14 2.75 -4.63
C PHE A 38 4.93 2.48 -6.13
N GLN A 39 3.70 2.61 -6.62
CA GLN A 39 3.35 2.34 -8.02
C GLN A 39 4.18 3.21 -8.98
N ASP A 40 4.29 4.51 -8.70
CA ASP A 40 5.11 5.42 -9.50
C ASP A 40 6.58 5.01 -9.51
N ALA A 41 7.12 4.66 -8.35
CA ALA A 41 8.54 4.25 -8.21
C ALA A 41 8.87 2.95 -8.97
N VAL A 42 7.91 2.03 -9.10
CA VAL A 42 8.12 0.76 -9.82
C VAL A 42 7.77 0.83 -11.31
N GLY A 43 7.17 1.94 -11.79
CA GLY A 43 6.89 2.19 -13.19
C GLY A 43 5.43 2.05 -13.61
N PHE A 44 4.49 2.06 -12.66
CA PHE A 44 3.05 2.18 -12.91
C PHE A 44 2.57 3.64 -12.82
N ASP A 45 3.39 4.57 -13.27
CA ASP A 45 3.15 6.01 -13.24
C ASP A 45 2.05 6.47 -14.23
N GLU A 46 1.79 7.77 -14.26
CA GLU A 46 0.80 8.37 -15.16
C GLU A 46 1.12 8.12 -16.63
N ASN A 47 2.41 8.19 -17.02
CA ASN A 47 2.83 7.91 -18.40
C ASN A 47 2.54 6.46 -18.79
N TYR A 48 2.78 5.53 -17.86
CA TYR A 48 2.43 4.13 -18.07
C TYR A 48 0.93 3.98 -18.32
N ARG A 49 0.10 4.53 -17.45
CA ARG A 49 -1.37 4.46 -17.56
C ARG A 49 -1.88 5.06 -18.87
N SER A 50 -1.41 6.24 -19.23
CA SER A 50 -1.81 6.95 -20.45
C SER A 50 -1.42 6.19 -21.73
N ARG A 51 -0.22 5.62 -21.75
CA ARG A 51 0.31 4.91 -22.92
C ARG A 51 -0.31 3.52 -23.11
N THR A 52 -0.59 2.81 -22.05
CA THR A 52 -0.99 1.40 -22.11
C THR A 52 -2.49 1.20 -21.93
N GLY A 53 -3.19 2.12 -21.28
CA GLY A 53 -4.57 1.93 -20.83
C GLY A 53 -4.68 0.84 -19.76
N CYS A 54 -3.58 0.54 -19.08
CA CYS A 54 -3.54 -0.37 -17.94
C CYS A 54 -3.38 0.42 -16.63
N THR A 55 -3.89 -0.14 -15.55
CA THR A 55 -3.82 0.44 -14.21
C THR A 55 -3.79 -0.66 -13.15
N ILE A 56 -3.72 -0.27 -11.90
CA ILE A 56 -3.76 -1.18 -10.76
C ILE A 56 -5.08 -1.01 -10.02
N PHE A 57 -5.76 -2.12 -9.74
CA PHE A 57 -6.96 -2.16 -8.90
C PHE A 57 -6.63 -2.85 -7.58
N VAL A 58 -7.13 -2.28 -6.48
CA VAL A 58 -7.17 -2.96 -5.18
C VAL A 58 -8.26 -4.02 -5.25
N VAL A 59 -7.92 -5.26 -4.90
CA VAL A 59 -8.85 -6.40 -4.91
C VAL A 59 -9.27 -6.77 -3.49
N GLU A 60 -8.34 -6.64 -2.53
CA GLU A 60 -8.55 -6.99 -1.14
C GLU A 60 -7.64 -6.15 -0.28
N ASP A 61 -8.11 -5.72 0.89
CA ASP A 61 -7.38 -4.87 1.81
C ASP A 61 -7.74 -5.21 3.25
N HIS A 62 -6.72 -5.51 4.06
CA HIS A 62 -6.84 -5.79 5.47
C HIS A 62 -6.10 -4.72 6.27
N LYS A 63 -6.83 -3.97 7.09
CA LYS A 63 -6.26 -2.93 7.96
C LYS A 63 -6.35 -3.29 9.43
N PHE A 64 -5.31 -2.90 10.16
CA PHE A 64 -5.30 -2.95 11.62
C PHE A 64 -5.02 -1.55 12.16
N TYR A 65 -5.89 -1.08 13.04
CA TYR A 65 -5.78 0.19 13.76
C TYR A 65 -5.22 -0.11 15.14
N LEU A 66 -4.03 0.37 15.44
CA LEU A 66 -3.27 0.00 16.64
C LEU A 66 -3.20 1.13 17.67
N ASN A 67 -3.14 2.38 17.20
CA ASN A 67 -3.07 3.56 18.05
C ASN A 67 -3.75 4.74 17.38
N GLU A 68 -4.25 5.65 18.21
CA GLU A 68 -4.83 6.93 17.79
C GLU A 68 -3.75 7.85 17.22
N VAL A 69 -4.18 8.69 16.28
CA VAL A 69 -3.33 9.71 15.65
C VAL A 69 -3.99 11.08 15.81
N LYS A 70 -3.20 12.11 16.12
CA LYS A 70 -3.67 13.46 16.38
C LYS A 70 -3.34 14.40 15.23
N LEU A 71 -4.05 15.54 15.18
CA LEU A 71 -3.78 16.64 14.26
C LEU A 71 -2.29 17.00 14.24
N GLY A 72 -1.77 17.27 13.05
CA GLY A 72 -0.39 17.71 12.84
C GLY A 72 0.67 16.63 12.97
N SER A 73 0.30 15.39 13.33
CA SER A 73 1.25 14.27 13.34
C SER A 73 1.84 14.05 11.94
N GLU A 74 3.15 13.81 11.84
CA GLU A 74 3.75 13.30 10.61
C GLU A 74 3.53 11.79 10.55
N LEU A 75 2.85 11.33 9.50
CA LEU A 75 2.72 9.91 9.18
C LEU A 75 3.91 9.50 8.33
N VAL A 76 4.68 8.53 8.79
CA VAL A 76 5.73 7.87 8.01
C VAL A 76 5.20 6.49 7.60
N ILE A 77 4.94 6.29 6.31
CA ILE A 77 4.39 5.04 5.80
C ILE A 77 5.47 4.29 5.04
N LYS A 78 5.75 3.08 5.48
CA LYS A 78 6.75 2.18 4.89
C LYS A 78 6.01 1.06 4.14
N THR A 79 6.12 1.05 2.82
CA THR A 79 5.47 0.05 1.96
C THR A 79 6.51 -0.95 1.44
N THR A 80 6.19 -2.23 1.52
CA THR A 80 7.05 -3.35 1.12
C THR A 80 6.27 -4.29 0.21
N LEU A 81 6.88 -4.76 -0.86
CA LEU A 81 6.34 -5.83 -1.70
C LEU A 81 6.57 -7.18 -1.01
N LEU A 82 5.50 -7.92 -0.72
CA LEU A 82 5.56 -9.22 -0.06
C LEU A 82 5.58 -10.40 -1.04
N ASN A 83 4.82 -10.30 -2.12
CA ASN A 83 4.68 -11.38 -3.10
C ASN A 83 4.18 -10.84 -4.43
N THR A 84 4.41 -11.58 -5.52
CA THR A 84 3.89 -11.27 -6.84
C THR A 84 3.74 -12.51 -7.71
N ASP A 85 2.76 -12.49 -8.57
CA ASP A 85 2.72 -13.29 -9.80
C ASP A 85 2.78 -12.33 -11.00
N LYS A 86 2.57 -12.84 -12.22
CA LYS A 86 2.61 -12.00 -13.42
C LYS A 86 1.47 -10.97 -13.53
N LYS A 87 0.43 -11.09 -12.70
CA LYS A 87 -0.81 -10.31 -12.84
C LYS A 87 -1.20 -9.57 -11.56
N LYS A 88 -0.73 -10.03 -10.41
CA LYS A 88 -1.11 -9.55 -9.08
C LYS A 88 0.11 -9.44 -8.17
N PHE A 89 -0.02 -8.63 -7.14
CA PHE A 89 1.00 -8.49 -6.12
C PHE A 89 0.39 -8.11 -4.77
N ILE A 90 1.11 -8.44 -3.70
CA ILE A 90 0.73 -8.13 -2.33
C ILE A 90 1.69 -7.10 -1.77
N LEU A 91 1.14 -6.01 -1.26
CA LEU A 91 1.86 -4.97 -0.53
C LEU A 91 1.51 -5.02 0.94
N GLN A 92 2.50 -4.79 1.78
CA GLN A 92 2.33 -4.47 3.18
C GLN A 92 2.77 -3.04 3.42
N SER A 93 1.94 -2.27 4.12
CA SER A 93 2.26 -0.92 4.56
C SER A 93 2.18 -0.81 6.08
N GLN A 94 3.18 -0.18 6.70
CA GLN A 94 3.21 0.14 8.12
C GLN A 94 3.21 1.66 8.28
N MET A 95 2.23 2.18 9.03
CA MET A 95 2.13 3.60 9.35
C MET A 95 2.70 3.86 10.75
N LEU A 96 3.63 4.80 10.83
CA LEU A 96 4.30 5.18 12.06
C LEU A 96 4.11 6.67 12.35
N VAL A 97 4.02 6.99 13.66
CA VAL A 97 4.12 8.36 14.20
C VAL A 97 5.17 8.31 15.30
N ASN A 98 6.22 9.14 15.19
CA ASN A 98 7.35 9.14 16.13
C ASN A 98 7.90 7.72 16.37
N ASP A 99 8.16 6.97 15.30
CA ASP A 99 8.63 5.59 15.28
C ASP A 99 7.70 4.55 15.94
N LYS A 100 6.54 4.98 16.44
CA LYS A 100 5.52 4.07 16.98
C LYS A 100 4.55 3.66 15.88
N LYS A 101 4.34 2.37 15.71
CA LYS A 101 3.37 1.83 14.75
C LYS A 101 1.94 2.16 15.20
N VAL A 102 1.19 2.85 14.34
CA VAL A 102 -0.18 3.29 14.60
C VAL A 102 -1.22 2.52 13.77
N ALA A 103 -0.84 2.03 12.59
CA ALA A 103 -1.71 1.19 11.78
C ALA A 103 -0.88 0.35 10.80
N THR A 104 -1.51 -0.66 10.23
CA THR A 104 -0.95 -1.46 9.13
C THR A 104 -2.01 -1.76 8.09
N SER A 105 -1.59 -1.98 6.85
CA SER A 105 -2.44 -2.44 5.76
C SER A 105 -1.71 -3.52 4.96
N GLU A 106 -2.45 -4.56 4.58
CA GLU A 106 -2.01 -5.57 3.62
C GLU A 106 -3.00 -5.57 2.45
N MET A 107 -2.50 -5.31 1.24
CA MET A 107 -3.32 -5.13 0.05
C MET A 107 -2.95 -6.12 -1.04
N LEU A 108 -3.94 -6.85 -1.56
CA LEU A 108 -3.85 -7.56 -2.82
C LEU A 108 -4.23 -6.61 -3.96
N GLN A 109 -3.34 -6.45 -4.91
CA GLN A 109 -3.51 -5.59 -6.07
C GLN A 109 -3.41 -6.39 -7.37
N ALA A 110 -4.15 -5.94 -8.39
CA ALA A 110 -4.19 -6.57 -9.69
C ALA A 110 -3.90 -5.57 -10.82
N HIS A 111 -3.07 -5.99 -11.76
CA HIS A 111 -2.82 -5.26 -13.00
C HIS A 111 -3.97 -5.48 -13.99
N VAL A 112 -4.60 -4.40 -14.43
CA VAL A 112 -5.85 -4.41 -15.21
C VAL A 112 -5.71 -3.57 -16.46
N LYS A 113 -6.09 -4.15 -17.61
CA LYS A 113 -6.41 -3.41 -18.84
C LYS A 113 -7.83 -2.88 -18.73
N THR A 114 -8.04 -1.57 -18.86
CA THR A 114 -9.33 -0.94 -18.56
C THR A 114 -10.33 -0.95 -19.71
N VAL A 115 -9.87 -0.97 -20.96
CA VAL A 115 -10.71 -0.88 -22.18
C VAL A 115 -10.55 -2.11 -23.05
N PRO A 116 -11.62 -2.59 -23.72
CA PRO A 116 -13.01 -2.09 -23.73
C PRO A 116 -13.78 -2.38 -22.44
N THR A 117 -13.41 -3.40 -21.68
CA THR A 117 -13.92 -3.75 -20.35
C THR A 117 -12.77 -4.13 -19.45
N PRO A 118 -12.84 -3.80 -18.15
CA PRO A 118 -11.76 -4.13 -17.21
C PRO A 118 -11.44 -5.63 -17.19
N LYS A 119 -10.17 -5.97 -17.40
CA LYS A 119 -9.69 -7.35 -17.40
C LYS A 119 -8.30 -7.43 -16.79
N ILE A 120 -8.13 -8.35 -15.83
CA ILE A 120 -6.81 -8.66 -15.26
C ILE A 120 -5.90 -9.20 -16.40
N THR A 121 -4.72 -8.59 -16.51
CA THR A 121 -3.75 -8.91 -17.57
C THR A 121 -2.33 -8.96 -17.01
N GLU A 122 -1.41 -9.57 -17.73
CA GLU A 122 -0.01 -9.66 -17.32
C GLU A 122 0.66 -8.28 -17.29
N MET A 123 1.47 -8.05 -16.27
CA MET A 123 2.34 -6.89 -16.19
C MET A 123 3.43 -6.96 -17.25
N PRO A 124 3.95 -5.82 -17.73
CA PRO A 124 5.14 -5.81 -18.59
C PRO A 124 6.30 -6.55 -17.92
N ARG A 125 7.04 -7.32 -18.72
CA ARG A 125 8.15 -8.12 -18.20
C ARG A 125 9.15 -7.30 -17.39
N VAL A 126 9.47 -6.09 -17.85
CA VAL A 126 10.41 -5.20 -17.17
C VAL A 126 9.96 -4.84 -15.74
N ILE A 127 8.65 -4.69 -15.49
CA ILE A 127 8.10 -4.43 -14.15
C ILE A 127 8.09 -5.72 -13.33
N TYR A 128 7.69 -6.83 -13.92
CA TYR A 128 7.72 -8.13 -13.25
C TYR A 128 9.13 -8.52 -12.82
N ASP A 129 10.14 -8.33 -13.68
CA ASP A 129 11.54 -8.59 -13.36
C ASP A 129 12.01 -7.67 -12.20
N ARG A 130 11.61 -6.39 -12.20
CA ARG A 130 11.85 -5.47 -11.08
C ARG A 130 11.22 -5.96 -9.77
N PHE A 131 10.00 -6.47 -9.81
CA PHE A 131 9.33 -7.04 -8.64
C PHE A 131 10.07 -8.26 -8.11
N THR A 132 10.51 -9.16 -9.00
CA THR A 132 11.28 -10.33 -8.57
C THR A 132 12.62 -9.94 -7.95
N ASP A 133 13.26 -8.88 -8.42
CA ASP A 133 14.50 -8.37 -7.84
C ASP A 133 14.27 -7.68 -6.49
N LEU A 134 13.16 -6.96 -6.30
CA LEU A 134 12.77 -6.41 -5.00
C LEU A 134 12.58 -7.54 -3.96
N LEU A 135 11.87 -8.61 -4.34
CA LEU A 135 11.63 -9.74 -3.44
C LEU A 135 12.91 -10.44 -2.98
N LYS A 136 13.94 -10.53 -3.84
CA LYS A 136 15.25 -11.09 -3.46
C LYS A 136 15.99 -10.25 -2.41
N GLN A 137 15.65 -8.97 -2.28
CA GLN A 137 16.27 -8.02 -1.35
C GLN A 137 15.48 -7.87 -0.04
N SER A 138 14.38 -8.60 0.11
CA SER A 138 13.60 -8.59 1.33
C SER A 138 14.30 -9.42 2.39
N ASP A 139 14.67 -8.79 3.51
CA ASP A 139 15.01 -9.54 4.72
C ASP A 139 13.75 -10.29 5.19
N ASP A 140 13.91 -11.57 5.50
CA ASP A 140 12.88 -12.51 5.97
C ASP A 140 12.18 -12.07 7.29
N THR A 141 12.59 -10.94 7.86
CA THR A 141 12.20 -10.50 9.20
C THR A 141 10.80 -9.88 9.28
N ASN A 142 10.08 -9.73 8.15
CA ASN A 142 8.82 -8.98 8.13
C ASN A 142 7.57 -9.84 7.86
N THR A 143 7.65 -11.13 8.07
CA THR A 143 6.54 -12.08 7.81
C THR A 143 5.46 -12.10 8.91
N GLY A 144 5.44 -11.14 9.81
CA GLY A 144 4.55 -11.09 10.96
C GLY A 144 3.13 -10.57 10.69
N PHE A 145 2.64 -10.58 9.47
CA PHE A 145 1.31 -10.06 9.13
C PHE A 145 0.53 -11.01 8.23
N PHE A 146 -0.55 -11.49 8.53
CA PHE A 146 -1.76 -11.33 9.28
C PHE A 146 -2.97 -11.67 8.44
N SER A 147 -3.03 -12.77 7.81
CA SER A 147 -4.31 -13.30 7.36
C SER A 147 -5.04 -13.89 8.57
N ARG A 148 -5.69 -13.07 9.37
CA ARG A 148 -6.62 -13.59 10.36
C ARG A 148 -8.06 -13.20 10.03
N LYS A 149 -8.97 -14.12 10.30
CA LYS A 149 -10.40 -13.82 10.28
C LYS A 149 -10.74 -12.86 11.43
N LEU A 150 -11.76 -12.03 11.26
CA LEU A 150 -12.31 -11.21 12.34
C LEU A 150 -12.71 -12.11 13.52
N SER A 151 -12.33 -11.70 14.71
CA SER A 151 -12.60 -12.39 15.96
C SER A 151 -12.86 -11.36 17.06
N LEU A 152 -13.71 -11.73 18.03
CA LEU A 152 -13.93 -10.91 19.23
C LEU A 152 -12.73 -10.94 20.17
N GLN A 153 -11.87 -11.94 20.04
CA GLN A 153 -10.60 -12.03 20.78
C GLN A 153 -9.46 -11.39 19.98
N ARG A 154 -8.78 -10.46 20.61
CA ARG A 154 -7.56 -9.83 20.10
C ARG A 154 -6.31 -10.45 20.69
#